data_a5f38a4ce2803b64ba4de33d247e57b2
#
_entry.id   a5f38a4ce2803b64ba4de33d247e57b2
#
_cell.length_a   1.000
_cell.length_b   1.000
_cell.length_c   1.000
_cell.angle_alpha   90.00
_cell.angle_beta   90.00
_cell.angle_gamma   90.00
#
_symmetry.space_group_name_H-M   'P 1'
#
loop_
_entity.id
_entity.type
_entity.pdbx_description
1 polymer ?
#
loop_
_entity_poly.entity_id
_entity_poly.type
_entity_poly.pdbx_seq_one_letter_code
_entity_poly.pdbx_strand_id
1 'polypeptide(L)'
;MKELNVALLGLGTVGSGVVKIIEENRQQIKDTLNKDIVIKHILVRDTTKKRPINISQYHLTEDINEILNDDDIDIVIEVMGGIEPTVDWLRESLKRKKHVITANKDLLAVHLELLENLAEQQGVALKFEASVAGGIPIVNAINNGLNRSEEHTSALQ
;
A
#
# COMPACT_ATOMS: atom_id res chain seq x y z
N MET A 1 -16.66 10.07 9.44
CA MET A 1 -16.26 9.27 8.26
C MET A 1 -15.05 8.45 8.63
N LYS A 2 -15.07 7.18 8.26
CA LYS A 2 -13.91 6.32 8.50
C LYS A 2 -12.73 6.75 7.65
N GLU A 3 -11.53 6.52 8.17
CA GLU A 3 -10.30 6.75 7.44
C GLU A 3 -9.83 5.44 6.81
N LEU A 4 -9.24 5.56 5.63
CA LEU A 4 -8.50 4.50 4.98
C LEU A 4 -7.03 4.81 5.19
N ASN A 5 -6.38 4.08 6.07
CA ASN A 5 -5.00 4.35 6.46
C ASN A 5 -4.02 3.57 5.59
N VAL A 6 -3.09 4.28 5.00
CA VAL A 6 -2.09 3.75 4.07
C VAL A 6 -0.71 3.86 4.67
N ALA A 7 0.08 2.81 4.52
CA ALA A 7 1.52 2.86 4.73
C ALA A 7 2.22 2.70 3.38
N LEU A 8 3.18 3.57 3.11
CA LEU A 8 3.96 3.54 1.88
C LEU A 8 5.37 3.02 2.20
N LEU A 9 5.80 2.00 1.48
CA LEU A 9 7.16 1.47 1.62
C LEU A 9 8.01 2.00 0.47
N GLY A 10 8.81 3.00 0.77
CA GLY A 10 9.69 3.68 -0.16
C GLY A 10 9.21 5.08 -0.51
N LEU A 11 10.14 6.04 -0.58
CA LEU A 11 9.85 7.42 -0.93
C LEU A 11 10.94 7.98 -1.85
N GLY A 12 11.31 7.19 -2.86
CA GLY A 12 12.14 7.66 -3.96
C GLY A 12 11.28 8.37 -5.02
N THR A 13 11.71 8.36 -6.26
CA THR A 13 10.97 8.97 -7.37
C THR A 13 9.58 8.36 -7.51
N VAL A 14 9.47 7.03 -7.48
CA VAL A 14 8.19 6.34 -7.62
C VAL A 14 7.29 6.62 -6.42
N GLY A 15 7.82 6.46 -5.21
CA GLY A 15 7.05 6.70 -3.98
C GLY A 15 6.56 8.13 -3.86
N SER A 16 7.40 9.11 -4.21
CA SER A 16 7.00 10.52 -4.21
C SER A 16 5.87 10.78 -5.21
N GLY A 17 5.93 10.14 -6.39
CA GLY A 17 4.87 10.20 -7.38
C GLY A 17 3.56 9.62 -6.86
N VAL A 18 3.62 8.50 -6.15
CA VAL A 18 2.44 7.87 -5.53
C VAL A 18 1.80 8.81 -4.51
N VAL A 19 2.60 9.42 -3.64
CA VAL A 19 2.08 10.39 -2.65
C VAL A 19 1.33 11.52 -3.36
N LYS A 20 1.95 12.10 -4.37
CA LYS A 20 1.35 13.19 -5.13
C LYS A 20 0.02 12.79 -5.75
N ILE A 21 -0.03 11.62 -6.39
CA ILE A 21 -1.24 11.13 -7.07
C ILE A 21 -2.35 10.87 -6.06
N ILE A 22 -2.04 10.24 -4.94
CA ILE A 22 -3.03 9.98 -3.89
C ILE A 22 -3.61 11.30 -3.37
N GLU A 23 -2.75 12.27 -3.09
CA GLU A 23 -3.21 13.58 -2.58
C GLU A 23 -4.05 14.32 -3.61
N GLU A 24 -3.69 14.28 -4.89
CA GLU A 24 -4.45 14.92 -5.96
C GLU A 24 -5.81 14.25 -6.20
N ASN A 25 -5.96 12.98 -5.85
CA ASN A 25 -7.17 12.20 -6.09
C ASN A 25 -7.94 11.84 -4.81
N ARG A 26 -7.66 12.52 -3.71
CA ARG A 26 -8.31 12.24 -2.41
C ARG A 26 -9.82 12.28 -2.51
N GLN A 27 -10.37 13.28 -3.19
CA GLN A 27 -11.81 13.45 -3.30
C GLN A 27 -12.45 12.32 -4.11
N GLN A 28 -11.82 11.91 -5.21
CA GLN A 28 -12.29 10.79 -6.02
C GLN A 28 -12.32 9.48 -5.22
N ILE A 29 -11.25 9.22 -4.46
CA ILE A 29 -11.16 8.04 -3.62
C ILE A 29 -12.25 8.07 -2.54
N LYS A 30 -12.44 9.21 -1.92
CA LYS A 30 -13.47 9.43 -0.91
C LYS A 30 -14.88 9.19 -1.47
N ASP A 31 -15.15 9.70 -2.66
CA ASP A 31 -16.45 9.54 -3.30
C ASP A 31 -16.73 8.07 -3.65
N THR A 32 -15.69 7.32 -4.05
CA THR A 32 -15.82 5.90 -4.42
C THR A 32 -15.94 4.98 -3.20
N LEU A 33 -15.11 5.19 -2.19
CA LEU A 33 -15.02 4.29 -1.03
C LEU A 33 -15.78 4.77 0.20
N ASN A 34 -16.24 6.01 0.19
CA ASN A 34 -16.84 6.66 1.36
C ASN A 34 -15.90 6.64 2.58
N LYS A 35 -14.61 6.79 2.33
CA LYS A 35 -13.56 6.83 3.34
C LYS A 35 -12.56 7.90 2.97
N ASP A 36 -12.03 8.61 3.97
CA ASP A 36 -10.97 9.58 3.74
C ASP A 36 -9.62 8.86 3.75
N ILE A 37 -8.81 9.04 2.72
CA ILE A 37 -7.51 8.37 2.63
C ILE A 37 -6.46 9.16 3.41
N VAL A 38 -5.67 8.45 4.22
CA VAL A 38 -4.60 9.04 5.03
C VAL A 38 -3.32 8.24 4.83
N ILE A 39 -2.25 8.90 4.43
CA ILE A 39 -0.92 8.29 4.37
C ILE A 39 -0.32 8.42 5.78
N LYS A 40 -0.45 7.35 6.57
CA LYS A 40 -0.13 7.38 7.99
C LYS A 40 1.36 7.20 8.28
N HIS A 41 2.01 6.29 7.56
CA HIS A 41 3.44 6.01 7.71
C HIS A 41 4.10 5.91 6.35
N ILE A 42 5.34 6.38 6.26
CA ILE A 42 6.17 6.18 5.08
C ILE A 42 7.50 5.57 5.54
N LEU A 43 7.80 4.36 5.08
CA LEU A 43 9.05 3.69 5.39
C LEU A 43 10.15 4.17 4.44
N VAL A 44 11.24 4.63 4.99
CA VAL A 44 12.43 5.07 4.23
C VAL A 44 13.68 4.50 4.86
N ARG A 45 14.79 4.46 4.11
CA ARG A 45 16.08 4.01 4.64
C ARG A 45 16.76 5.11 5.46
N ASP A 46 16.53 6.37 5.10
CA ASP A 46 17.17 7.51 5.74
C ASP A 46 16.15 8.66 5.84
N THR A 47 15.70 8.91 7.06
CA THR A 47 14.71 9.96 7.34
C THR A 47 15.26 11.38 7.17
N THR A 48 16.59 11.54 7.13
CA THR A 48 17.24 12.85 7.00
C THR A 48 17.47 13.27 5.56
N LYS A 49 17.31 12.37 4.61
CA LYS A 49 17.55 12.64 3.19
C LYS A 49 16.54 13.66 2.64
N LYS A 50 17.01 14.60 1.82
CA LYS A 50 16.14 15.53 1.10
C LYS A 50 15.33 14.80 0.04
N ARG A 51 14.07 15.20 -0.12
CA ARG A 51 13.14 14.56 -1.06
C ARG A 51 12.44 15.61 -1.93
N PRO A 52 11.94 15.20 -3.11
CA PRO A 52 11.33 16.15 -4.05
C PRO A 52 9.97 16.69 -3.62
N ILE A 53 9.36 16.12 -2.58
CA ILE A 53 8.08 16.58 -2.07
C ILE A 53 8.24 17.13 -0.65
N ASN A 54 7.27 17.94 -0.21
CA ASN A 54 7.21 18.40 1.16
C ASN A 54 6.72 17.26 2.06
N ILE A 55 7.58 16.82 2.97
CA ILE A 55 7.32 15.69 3.86
C ILE A 55 6.89 16.10 5.27
N SER A 56 6.73 17.40 5.52
CA SER A 56 6.47 17.90 6.88
C SER A 56 5.16 17.37 7.49
N GLN A 57 4.20 17.01 6.65
CA GLN A 57 2.90 16.50 7.11
C GLN A 57 2.86 14.98 7.27
N TYR A 58 3.94 14.27 6.90
CA TYR A 58 3.97 12.81 6.94
C TYR A 58 4.90 12.31 8.04
N HIS A 59 4.56 11.15 8.59
CA HIS A 59 5.43 10.46 9.53
C HIS A 59 6.34 9.49 8.76
N LEU A 60 7.63 9.82 8.69
CA LEU A 60 8.64 8.96 8.10
C LEU A 60 9.24 8.06 9.19
N THR A 61 9.44 6.80 8.86
CA THR A 61 10.06 5.83 9.77
C THR A 61 11.08 4.98 9.03
N GLU A 62 12.10 4.53 9.75
CA GLU A 62 13.07 3.54 9.26
C GLU A 62 12.76 2.14 9.79
N ASP A 63 11.75 2.00 10.65
CA ASP A 63 11.39 0.76 11.31
C ASP A 63 10.08 0.19 10.76
N ILE A 64 10.18 -0.93 10.02
CA ILE A 64 9.01 -1.61 9.47
C ILE A 64 8.02 -2.04 10.55
N ASN A 65 8.47 -2.29 11.77
CA ASN A 65 7.60 -2.73 12.84
C ASN A 65 6.58 -1.67 13.27
N GLU A 66 6.89 -0.39 13.07
CA GLU A 66 5.90 0.67 13.31
C GLU A 66 4.69 0.51 12.39
N ILE A 67 4.89 -0.01 11.18
CA ILE A 67 3.82 -0.26 10.23
C ILE A 67 3.13 -1.59 10.53
N LEU A 68 3.92 -2.66 10.69
CA LEU A 68 3.37 -4.01 10.90
C LEU A 68 2.56 -4.11 12.18
N ASN A 69 2.96 -3.42 13.23
CA ASN A 69 2.29 -3.45 14.53
C ASN A 69 1.17 -2.41 14.65
N ASP A 70 0.93 -1.61 13.63
CA ASP A 70 -0.15 -0.63 13.63
C ASP A 70 -1.40 -1.27 13.01
N ASP A 71 -2.33 -1.69 13.86
CA ASP A 71 -3.55 -2.38 13.42
C ASP A 71 -4.51 -1.48 12.65
N ASP A 72 -4.29 -0.17 12.67
CA ASP A 72 -5.13 0.78 11.93
C ASP A 72 -4.70 0.90 10.46
N ILE A 73 -3.57 0.34 10.06
CA ILE A 73 -3.14 0.36 8.66
C ILE A 73 -3.99 -0.61 7.85
N ASP A 74 -4.67 -0.10 6.84
CA ASP A 74 -5.54 -0.88 5.95
C ASP A 74 -4.81 -1.37 4.70
N ILE A 75 -3.93 -0.54 4.14
CA ILE A 75 -3.22 -0.82 2.90
C ILE A 75 -1.73 -0.56 3.06
N VAL A 76 -0.92 -1.48 2.56
CA VAL A 76 0.52 -1.29 2.38
C VAL A 76 0.81 -1.17 0.89
N ILE A 77 1.40 -0.06 0.47
CA ILE A 77 1.81 0.17 -0.92
C ILE A 77 3.34 0.06 -0.98
N GLU A 78 3.85 -0.89 -1.75
CA GLU A 78 5.29 -1.15 -1.82
C GLU A 78 5.84 -0.69 -3.17
N VAL A 79 6.80 0.23 -3.12
CA VAL A 79 7.48 0.80 -4.29
C VAL A 79 9.00 0.89 -4.07
N MET A 80 9.54 0.03 -3.20
CA MET A 80 10.97 0.05 -2.87
C MET A 80 11.81 -0.76 -3.85
N GLY A 81 11.26 -1.84 -4.35
CA GLY A 81 12.02 -2.82 -5.11
C GLY A 81 12.80 -3.78 -4.21
N GLY A 82 13.56 -4.70 -4.85
CA GLY A 82 14.30 -5.73 -4.13
C GLY A 82 13.41 -6.89 -3.68
N ILE A 83 14.01 -8.05 -3.46
CA ILE A 83 13.27 -9.23 -3.03
C ILE A 83 13.34 -9.37 -1.51
N GLU A 84 14.54 -9.34 -0.95
CA GLU A 84 14.77 -9.42 0.49
C GLU A 84 15.19 -8.05 1.03
N PRO A 85 14.72 -7.60 2.15
CA PRO A 85 13.75 -8.22 3.07
C PRO A 85 12.28 -7.91 2.71
N THR A 86 12.03 -7.28 1.58
CA THR A 86 10.70 -6.79 1.18
C THR A 86 9.65 -7.90 1.17
N VAL A 87 9.99 -9.10 0.69
CA VAL A 87 9.04 -10.22 0.66
C VAL A 87 8.52 -10.56 2.06
N ASP A 88 9.39 -10.54 3.07
CA ASP A 88 8.98 -10.81 4.44
C ASP A 88 8.01 -9.75 4.97
N TRP A 89 8.24 -8.49 4.62
CA TRP A 89 7.38 -7.40 5.02
C TRP A 89 5.99 -7.51 4.36
N LEU A 90 5.93 -7.92 3.10
CA LEU A 90 4.65 -8.14 2.42
C LEU A 90 3.90 -9.35 2.99
N ARG A 91 4.62 -10.43 3.29
CA ARG A 91 4.03 -11.60 3.95
C ARG A 91 3.41 -11.23 5.29
N GLU A 92 4.17 -10.51 6.11
CA GLU A 92 3.69 -10.10 7.43
C GLU A 92 2.53 -9.10 7.33
N SER A 93 2.53 -8.23 6.33
CA SER A 93 1.41 -7.31 6.09
C SER A 93 0.13 -8.10 5.79
N LEU A 94 0.21 -9.08 4.89
CA LEU A 94 -0.94 -9.92 4.55
C LEU A 94 -1.42 -10.75 5.74
N LYS A 95 -0.51 -11.33 6.52
CA LYS A 95 -0.85 -12.09 7.73
C LYS A 95 -1.59 -11.23 8.75
N ARG A 96 -1.32 -9.94 8.78
CA ARG A 96 -1.97 -8.99 9.68
C ARG A 96 -3.20 -8.33 9.06
N LYS A 97 -3.72 -8.94 7.98
CA LYS A 97 -4.96 -8.53 7.31
C LYS A 97 -4.89 -7.13 6.71
N LYS A 98 -3.70 -6.74 6.22
CA LYS A 98 -3.53 -5.51 5.48
C LYS A 98 -3.57 -5.83 4.00
N HIS A 99 -4.27 -5.02 3.21
CA HIS A 99 -4.23 -5.13 1.75
C HIS A 99 -2.84 -4.70 1.27
N VAL A 100 -2.37 -5.30 0.18
CA VAL A 100 -1.06 -4.98 -0.38
C VAL A 100 -1.19 -4.61 -1.84
N ILE A 101 -0.58 -3.48 -2.22
CA ILE A 101 -0.39 -3.05 -3.60
C ILE A 101 1.11 -2.97 -3.83
N THR A 102 1.63 -3.65 -4.83
CA THR A 102 3.07 -3.68 -5.09
C THR A 102 3.35 -3.47 -6.57
N ALA A 103 4.48 -2.81 -6.87
CA ALA A 103 5.00 -2.65 -8.22
C ALA A 103 6.23 -3.54 -8.47
N ASN A 104 6.52 -4.47 -7.58
CA ASN A 104 7.78 -5.20 -7.54
C ASN A 104 7.73 -6.48 -8.38
N LYS A 105 8.06 -6.36 -9.67
CA LYS A 105 8.06 -7.47 -10.62
C LYS A 105 8.97 -8.60 -10.19
N ASP A 106 10.19 -8.29 -9.74
CA ASP A 106 11.20 -9.29 -9.40
C ASP A 106 10.74 -10.15 -8.22
N LEU A 107 10.15 -9.50 -7.22
CA LEU A 107 9.61 -10.20 -6.06
C LEU A 107 8.45 -11.11 -6.46
N LEU A 108 7.52 -10.61 -7.25
CA LEU A 108 6.37 -11.38 -7.69
C LEU A 108 6.75 -12.53 -8.62
N ALA A 109 7.80 -12.38 -9.44
CA ALA A 109 8.29 -13.46 -10.30
C ALA A 109 8.65 -14.71 -9.48
N VAL A 110 9.11 -14.53 -8.24
CA VAL A 110 9.54 -15.62 -7.37
C VAL A 110 8.46 -16.03 -6.36
N HIS A 111 7.71 -15.07 -5.83
CA HIS A 111 6.88 -15.29 -4.65
C HIS A 111 5.38 -15.07 -4.86
N LEU A 112 4.91 -14.92 -6.09
CA LEU A 112 3.50 -14.58 -6.37
C LEU A 112 2.54 -15.59 -5.76
N GLU A 113 2.77 -16.88 -5.98
CA GLU A 113 1.87 -17.94 -5.48
C GLU A 113 1.75 -17.92 -3.96
N LEU A 114 2.87 -17.78 -3.26
CA LEU A 114 2.88 -17.68 -1.80
C LEU A 114 2.05 -16.50 -1.32
N LEU A 115 2.26 -15.32 -1.92
CA LEU A 115 1.59 -14.10 -1.50
C LEU A 115 0.10 -14.13 -1.84
N GLU A 116 -0.27 -14.67 -3.02
CA GLU A 116 -1.68 -14.84 -3.38
C GLU A 116 -2.40 -15.76 -2.42
N ASN A 117 -1.77 -16.88 -2.04
CA ASN A 117 -2.36 -17.82 -1.09
C ASN A 117 -2.57 -17.17 0.28
N LEU A 118 -1.60 -16.39 0.75
CA LEU A 118 -1.73 -15.66 2.01
C LEU A 118 -2.87 -14.64 1.96
N ALA A 119 -2.94 -13.87 0.88
CA ALA A 119 -4.00 -12.88 0.71
C ALA A 119 -5.39 -13.54 0.73
N GLU A 120 -5.54 -14.65 0.01
CA GLU A 120 -6.78 -15.40 -0.02
C GLU A 120 -7.15 -15.95 1.36
N GLN A 121 -6.20 -16.54 2.08
CA GLN A 121 -6.43 -17.07 3.43
C GLN A 121 -6.86 -15.98 4.41
N GLN A 122 -6.34 -14.79 4.26
CA GLN A 122 -6.64 -13.68 5.16
C GLN A 122 -7.82 -12.82 4.70
N GLY A 123 -8.37 -13.08 3.52
CA GLY A 123 -9.48 -12.30 2.99
C GLY A 123 -9.10 -10.88 2.63
N VAL A 124 -7.87 -10.64 2.23
CA VAL A 124 -7.38 -9.31 1.81
C VAL A 124 -6.95 -9.31 0.35
N ALA A 125 -6.82 -8.13 -0.23
CA ALA A 125 -6.41 -7.96 -1.61
C ALA A 125 -4.90 -7.91 -1.76
N LEU A 126 -4.38 -8.56 -2.79
CA LEU A 126 -3.03 -8.37 -3.29
C LEU A 126 -3.14 -7.88 -4.71
N LYS A 127 -2.66 -6.67 -4.98
CA LYS A 127 -2.72 -6.07 -6.31
C LYS A 127 -1.32 -5.76 -6.81
N PHE A 128 -1.07 -6.11 -8.05
CA PHE A 128 0.16 -5.75 -8.74
C PHE A 128 -0.14 -4.67 -9.77
N GLU A 129 0.52 -3.52 -9.64
CA GLU A 129 0.38 -2.41 -10.58
C GLU A 129 1.76 -1.99 -11.09
N ALA A 130 2.06 -2.36 -12.33
CA ALA A 130 3.36 -2.05 -12.95
C ALA A 130 3.59 -0.55 -13.13
N SER A 131 2.53 0.24 -13.12
CA SER A 131 2.56 1.68 -13.38
C SER A 131 2.04 2.50 -12.20
N VAL A 132 2.39 2.13 -10.97
CA VAL A 132 1.91 2.85 -9.77
C VAL A 132 2.20 4.34 -9.82
N ALA A 133 3.28 4.76 -10.47
CA ALA A 133 3.62 6.18 -10.64
C ALA A 133 2.82 6.86 -11.75
N GLY A 134 2.07 6.12 -12.53
CA GLY A 134 1.30 6.62 -13.67
C GLY A 134 -0.06 7.21 -13.34
N GLY A 135 -0.44 7.26 -12.06
CA GLY A 135 -1.64 7.94 -11.59
C GLY A 135 -2.89 7.06 -11.57
N ILE A 136 -3.52 6.90 -12.71
CA ILE A 136 -4.77 6.13 -12.82
C ILE A 136 -4.65 4.71 -12.26
N PRO A 137 -3.60 3.93 -12.55
CA PRO A 137 -3.49 2.57 -12.03
C PRO A 137 -3.52 2.47 -10.50
N ILE A 138 -2.82 3.34 -9.77
CA ILE A 138 -2.82 3.27 -8.31
C ILE A 138 -4.19 3.65 -7.73
N VAL A 139 -4.84 4.65 -8.29
CA VAL A 139 -6.18 5.04 -7.86
C VAL A 139 -7.17 3.90 -8.12
N ASN A 140 -7.10 3.27 -9.29
CA ASN A 140 -7.94 2.13 -9.64
C ASN A 140 -7.68 0.94 -8.73
N ALA A 141 -6.42 0.66 -8.39
CA ALA A 141 -6.07 -0.43 -7.48
C ALA A 141 -6.69 -0.21 -6.10
N ILE A 142 -6.65 1.01 -5.59
CA ILE A 142 -7.27 1.35 -4.31
C ILE A 142 -8.78 1.20 -4.39
N ASN A 143 -9.41 1.84 -5.38
CA ASN A 143 -10.87 1.87 -5.48
C ASN A 143 -11.47 0.52 -5.82
N ASN A 144 -10.98 -0.13 -6.87
CA ASN A 144 -11.58 -1.36 -7.39
C ASN A 144 -11.14 -2.60 -6.62
N GLY A 145 -9.88 -2.63 -6.20
CA GLY A 145 -9.34 -3.75 -5.44
C GLY A 145 -10.02 -3.92 -4.09
N LEU A 146 -10.22 -2.82 -3.37
CA LEU A 146 -10.85 -2.86 -2.05
C LEU A 146 -12.34 -3.14 -2.16
N ASN A 147 -13.05 -2.55 -3.13
CA ASN A 147 -14.44 -2.83 -3.35
C ASN A 147 -14.68 -4.30 -3.65
N ARG A 148 -13.84 -4.92 -4.51
CA ARG A 148 -13.93 -6.35 -4.82
C ARG A 148 -13.71 -7.21 -3.59
N SER A 149 -12.72 -6.86 -2.75
CA SER A 149 -12.43 -7.60 -1.52
C SER A 149 -13.62 -7.56 -0.58
N GLU A 150 -14.22 -6.40 -0.39
CA GLU A 150 -15.40 -6.23 0.46
C GLU A 150 -16.61 -6.98 -0.11
N GLU A 151 -16.85 -6.90 -1.42
CA GLU A 151 -17.93 -7.63 -2.09
C GLU A 151 -17.76 -9.14 -1.96
N HIS A 152 -16.55 -9.63 -2.18
CA HIS A 152 -16.24 -11.07 -2.06
C HIS A 152 -16.49 -11.56 -0.63
N THR A 153 -16.03 -10.82 0.36
CA THR A 153 -16.25 -11.15 1.77
C THR A 153 -17.73 -11.15 2.11
N SER A 154 -18.46 -10.17 1.63
CA SER A 154 -19.91 -10.08 1.85
C SER A 154 -20.66 -11.25 1.20
N ALA A 155 -20.25 -11.67 0.01
CA ALA A 155 -20.87 -12.79 -0.71
C ALA A 155 -20.67 -14.13 -0.02
N LEU A 156 -19.60 -14.27 0.77
CA LEU A 156 -19.31 -15.50 1.50
C LEU A 156 -20.06 -15.60 2.84
N GLN A 157 -20.57 -14.48 3.31
CA GLN A 157 -21.36 -14.44 4.53
C GLN A 157 -22.82 -14.78 4.27
#